data_fe6cd0f3c48ef5d3d0b38b136b3eaf25
#
_entry.id   fe6cd0f3c48ef5d3d0b38b136b3eaf25
#
_cell.length_a   1.000
_cell.length_b   1.000
_cell.length_c   1.000
_cell.angle_alpha   90.00
_cell.angle_beta   90.00
_cell.angle_gamma   90.00
#
_symmetry.space_group_name_H-M   'P 1'
#
loop_
_entity.id
_entity.type
_entity.pdbx_description
1 polymer ?
#
loop_
_entity_poly.entity_id
_entity_poly.type
_entity_poly.pdbx_seq_one_letter_code
_entity_poly.pdbx_strand_id
1 'polypeptide(L)'
;MFRPMFKRAFLYCALVLSAASLAAQDRTLRVNYVFAGNSRESHIYVDDLNVIDGWAGRRVNLKDLYLEGNGQILMTDAGTGDTLYRNAFSTLFQEWQNTEEATRTDCSFENVFLLPMPKAPANVTVTLTDNYNSVVAKLTHQVNPDDILIRPVGQNPPKWSYIHHGGSTSDCIDVVILPEGYTSDQMDKFYKDAETAVSSILSHAPFDRFRDRFNFMAVELPSVQSDASNPKTGDWKNTALASNYSTFYSDRYLTTKRVRQMHDLIAGVPYEHIIILANCDVYGGGGIFNSYTLTTANHKDFKPVVVHEFGHSFGGLADEYFYDDQYEQYYNSQTEPWEPNLTTKVDFSSKWEDMIPEKAGLYEGGGYMSKGVWRGSFDCRMRTNACKVFCPVCQRSLERIIRFYTEE
;
A
#
# COMPACT_ATOMS: atom_id res chain seq x y z
N MET A 1 -23.97 -31.04 52.86
CA MET A 1 -24.62 -30.79 51.57
C MET A 1 -24.25 -29.35 51.09
N PHE A 2 -23.06 -29.18 50.53
CA PHE A 2 -22.58 -27.91 50.04
C PHE A 2 -22.33 -28.05 48.50
N ARG A 3 -23.10 -27.36 47.70
CA ARG A 3 -22.94 -27.28 46.23
C ARG A 3 -22.08 -26.06 45.84
N PRO A 4 -21.29 -26.15 44.80
CA PRO A 4 -20.22 -25.19 44.51
C PRO A 4 -20.74 -23.93 43.80
N MET A 5 -20.49 -22.77 44.40
CA MET A 5 -20.76 -21.42 43.85
C MET A 5 -19.60 -20.85 43.03
N PHE A 6 -18.55 -21.63 42.77
CA PHE A 6 -17.32 -21.11 42.15
C PHE A 6 -17.22 -21.19 40.63
N LYS A 7 -18.15 -21.82 39.91
CA LYS A 7 -18.06 -21.98 38.46
C LYS A 7 -18.63 -20.80 37.63
N ARG A 8 -19.39 -19.89 38.24
CA ARG A 8 -19.99 -18.76 37.49
C ARG A 8 -19.12 -17.50 37.46
N ALA A 9 -18.21 -17.31 38.39
CA ALA A 9 -17.34 -16.14 38.45
C ALA A 9 -16.21 -16.18 37.38
N PHE A 10 -15.72 -17.39 37.04
CA PHE A 10 -14.66 -17.51 35.99
C PHE A 10 -15.14 -17.27 34.57
N LEU A 11 -16.41 -17.54 34.28
CA LEU A 11 -16.97 -17.32 32.93
C LEU A 11 -17.24 -15.83 32.67
N TYR A 12 -17.55 -15.05 33.70
CA TYR A 12 -17.74 -13.59 33.57
C TYR A 12 -16.42 -12.83 33.43
N CYS A 13 -15.34 -13.26 34.05
CA CYS A 13 -14.02 -12.65 33.88
C CYS A 13 -13.43 -12.91 32.47
N ALA A 14 -13.65 -14.08 31.88
CA ALA A 14 -13.18 -14.38 30.52
C ALA A 14 -13.97 -13.60 29.46
N LEU A 15 -15.27 -13.39 29.62
CA LEU A 15 -16.11 -12.58 28.72
C LEU A 15 -15.83 -11.09 28.84
N VAL A 16 -15.46 -10.57 30.01
CA VAL A 16 -15.08 -9.16 30.17
C VAL A 16 -13.67 -8.89 29.61
N LEU A 17 -12.75 -9.85 29.72
CA LEU A 17 -11.41 -9.75 29.12
C LEU A 17 -11.45 -9.82 27.58
N SER A 18 -12.32 -10.62 26.99
CA SER A 18 -12.48 -10.69 25.53
C SER A 18 -13.20 -9.45 24.97
N ALA A 19 -14.20 -8.91 25.68
CA ALA A 19 -14.85 -7.66 25.30
C ALA A 19 -13.90 -6.45 25.43
N ALA A 20 -13.00 -6.43 26.42
CA ALA A 20 -12.02 -5.38 26.58
C ALA A 20 -10.91 -5.41 25.50
N SER A 21 -10.59 -6.58 24.92
CA SER A 21 -9.63 -6.66 23.81
C SER A 21 -10.22 -6.21 22.46
N LEU A 22 -11.52 -6.41 22.22
CA LEU A 22 -12.19 -5.89 21.01
C LEU A 22 -12.35 -4.36 21.04
N ALA A 23 -12.64 -3.76 22.20
CA ALA A 23 -12.84 -2.31 22.33
C ALA A 23 -11.58 -1.46 22.09
N ALA A 24 -10.40 -2.07 21.92
CA ALA A 24 -9.12 -1.36 21.79
C ALA A 24 -8.74 -1.01 20.36
N GLN A 25 -9.35 -1.64 19.38
CA GLN A 25 -9.11 -1.38 17.96
C GLN A 25 -10.22 -0.53 17.33
N ASP A 26 -10.94 0.24 18.14
CA ASP A 26 -12.09 1.02 17.69
C ASP A 26 -11.70 2.38 17.11
N ARG A 27 -10.43 2.76 17.15
CA ARG A 27 -9.93 4.02 16.59
C ARG A 27 -8.63 3.82 15.83
N THR A 28 -8.44 4.68 14.84
CA THR A 28 -7.21 4.74 14.04
C THR A 28 -6.33 5.89 14.55
N LEU A 29 -5.06 5.61 14.85
CA LEU A 29 -4.00 6.59 14.94
C LEU A 29 -3.45 6.82 13.53
N ARG A 30 -3.65 8.00 12.97
CA ARG A 30 -2.99 8.43 11.74
C ARG A 30 -1.74 9.21 12.09
N VAL A 31 -0.59 8.76 11.61
CA VAL A 31 0.69 9.43 11.78
C VAL A 31 1.14 10.00 10.45
N ASN A 32 1.34 11.30 10.40
CA ASN A 32 1.83 12.01 9.24
C ASN A 32 3.34 12.27 9.42
N TYR A 33 4.11 11.85 8.40
CA TYR A 33 5.55 12.06 8.36
C TYR A 33 5.96 12.82 7.12
N VAL A 34 7.11 13.49 7.22
CA VAL A 34 7.87 14.00 6.09
C VAL A 34 9.19 13.24 6.02
N PHE A 35 9.44 12.56 4.89
CA PHE A 35 10.74 11.99 4.58
C PHE A 35 11.47 12.95 3.66
N ALA A 36 12.72 13.28 3.98
CA ALA A 36 13.48 14.29 3.29
C ALA A 36 14.96 13.92 3.19
N GLY A 37 15.64 14.48 2.21
CA GLY A 37 17.07 14.29 2.00
C GLY A 37 17.45 14.31 0.54
N ASN A 38 18.48 13.55 0.18
CA ASN A 38 19.05 13.44 -1.16
C ASN A 38 19.53 12.00 -1.41
N SER A 39 20.32 11.77 -2.45
CA SER A 39 20.85 10.43 -2.78
C SER A 39 21.81 9.82 -1.73
N ARG A 40 22.22 10.58 -0.70
CA ARG A 40 23.21 10.15 0.30
C ARG A 40 22.67 10.16 1.73
N GLU A 41 21.66 10.99 1.98
CA GLU A 41 21.12 11.24 3.31
C GLU A 41 19.61 11.09 3.30
N SER A 42 19.10 10.44 4.34
CA SER A 42 17.67 10.25 4.58
C SER A 42 17.30 10.70 5.97
N HIS A 43 16.26 11.51 6.09
CA HIS A 43 15.73 12.02 7.33
C HIS A 43 14.23 11.75 7.43
N ILE A 44 13.76 11.45 8.63
CA ILE A 44 12.36 11.21 8.96
C ILE A 44 11.92 12.24 9.98
N TYR A 45 10.84 12.96 9.71
CA TYR A 45 10.26 13.94 10.61
C TYR A 45 8.80 13.60 10.88
N VAL A 46 8.38 13.71 12.15
CA VAL A 46 6.95 13.70 12.51
C VAL A 46 6.38 15.06 12.11
N ASP A 47 5.28 15.06 11.35
CA ASP A 47 4.55 16.29 11.03
C ASP A 47 3.44 16.52 12.07
N ASP A 48 2.41 15.66 12.08
CA ASP A 48 1.39 15.66 13.13
C ASP A 48 0.76 14.26 13.34
N LEU A 49 -0.06 14.17 14.38
CA LEU A 49 -0.83 12.99 14.73
C LEU A 49 -2.31 13.32 14.70
N ASN A 50 -3.08 12.39 14.16
CA ASN A 50 -4.54 12.50 14.13
C ASN A 50 -5.19 11.22 14.66
N VAL A 51 -6.43 11.34 15.14
CA VAL A 51 -7.26 10.21 15.51
C VAL A 51 -8.52 10.20 14.66
N ILE A 52 -8.88 9.00 14.17
CA ILE A 52 -10.10 8.75 13.38
C ILE A 52 -10.92 7.70 14.13
N ASP A 53 -12.23 7.89 14.18
CA ASP A 53 -13.14 6.89 14.73
C ASP A 53 -13.20 5.66 13.80
N GLY A 54 -13.15 4.49 14.39
CA GLY A 54 -13.08 3.23 13.66
C GLY A 54 -11.65 2.80 13.30
N TRP A 55 -11.49 1.49 13.08
CA TRP A 55 -10.28 0.86 12.58
C TRP A 55 -10.63 -0.08 11.43
N ALA A 56 -10.21 0.26 10.23
CA ALA A 56 -10.42 -0.52 9.00
C ALA A 56 -9.21 -1.40 8.63
N GLY A 57 -8.10 -1.28 9.36
CA GLY A 57 -6.92 -2.11 9.12
C GLY A 57 -7.05 -3.53 9.66
N ARG A 58 -6.12 -4.40 9.26
CA ARG A 58 -6.12 -5.80 9.67
C ARG A 58 -6.19 -5.97 11.18
N ARG A 59 -6.87 -7.05 11.62
CA ARG A 59 -7.07 -7.39 13.05
C ARG A 59 -6.32 -8.63 13.48
N VAL A 60 -5.72 -9.34 12.53
CA VAL A 60 -4.90 -10.55 12.73
C VAL A 60 -3.45 -10.26 12.35
N ASN A 61 -2.52 -11.12 12.78
CA ASN A 61 -1.08 -11.00 12.45
C ASN A 61 -0.50 -9.60 12.73
N LEU A 62 -0.98 -8.93 13.79
CA LEU A 62 -0.63 -7.53 14.07
C LEU A 62 0.86 -7.32 14.36
N LYS A 63 1.54 -8.35 14.87
CA LYS A 63 2.95 -8.30 15.28
C LYS A 63 3.92 -8.78 14.22
N ASP A 64 3.40 -9.27 13.09
CA ASP A 64 4.17 -9.92 12.04
C ASP A 64 4.27 -9.06 10.78
N LEU A 65 5.26 -9.36 9.94
CA LEU A 65 5.38 -8.83 8.59
C LEU A 65 5.23 -9.98 7.59
N TYR A 66 4.50 -9.73 6.52
CA TYR A 66 4.48 -10.64 5.38
C TYR A 66 5.63 -10.34 4.40
N LEU A 67 5.90 -9.06 4.14
CA LEU A 67 7.00 -8.56 3.31
C LEU A 67 7.79 -7.51 4.09
N GLU A 68 9.09 -7.39 3.79
CA GLU A 68 9.96 -6.42 4.44
C GLU A 68 9.78 -4.98 3.93
N GLY A 69 9.48 -4.79 2.64
CA GLY A 69 9.41 -3.47 2.01
C GLY A 69 10.74 -2.71 2.00
N ASN A 70 10.73 -1.47 1.57
CA ASN A 70 11.86 -0.54 1.68
C ASN A 70 11.80 0.27 2.99
N GLY A 71 10.72 0.12 3.75
CA GLY A 71 10.53 0.74 5.04
C GLY A 71 9.58 -0.04 5.91
N GLN A 72 9.72 0.15 7.22
CA GLN A 72 8.90 -0.52 8.22
C GLN A 72 8.43 0.48 9.27
N ILE A 73 7.21 0.27 9.75
CA ILE A 73 6.66 0.95 10.92
C ILE A 73 6.36 -0.07 12.00
N LEU A 74 6.85 0.19 13.21
CA LEU A 74 6.70 -0.66 14.38
C LEU A 74 6.14 0.15 15.53
N MET A 75 5.06 -0.33 16.15
CA MET A 75 4.53 0.22 17.39
C MET A 75 4.73 -0.77 18.52
N THR A 76 5.34 -0.31 19.63
CA THR A 76 5.56 -1.09 20.84
C THR A 76 4.97 -0.41 22.05
N ASP A 77 4.49 -1.17 23.01
CA ASP A 77 4.09 -0.65 24.33
C ASP A 77 5.30 0.03 25.03
N ALA A 78 5.13 1.26 25.49
CA ALA A 78 6.25 2.02 26.09
C ALA A 78 6.70 1.47 27.45
N GLY A 79 5.83 0.76 28.17
CA GLY A 79 6.13 0.18 29.49
C GLY A 79 6.73 -1.21 29.41
N THR A 80 6.20 -2.08 28.54
CA THR A 80 6.61 -3.50 28.43
C THR A 80 7.58 -3.76 27.30
N GLY A 81 7.59 -2.92 26.25
CA GLY A 81 8.34 -3.15 25.02
C GLY A 81 7.69 -4.15 24.06
N ASP A 82 6.51 -4.67 24.40
CA ASP A 82 5.80 -5.64 23.54
C ASP A 82 5.38 -5.00 22.21
N THR A 83 5.53 -5.74 21.12
CA THR A 83 5.04 -5.33 19.82
C THR A 83 3.51 -5.29 19.82
N LEU A 84 2.94 -4.15 19.45
CA LEU A 84 1.51 -3.92 19.32
C LEU A 84 1.06 -4.01 17.85
N TYR A 85 1.85 -3.46 16.94
CA TYR A 85 1.56 -3.46 15.52
C TYR A 85 2.83 -3.32 14.69
N ARG A 86 2.83 -3.93 13.51
CA ARG A 86 3.94 -3.85 12.55
C ARG A 86 3.41 -3.80 11.12
N ASN A 87 4.01 -2.98 10.26
CA ASN A 87 3.72 -2.97 8.84
C ASN A 87 4.96 -2.58 8.03
N ALA A 88 4.97 -2.92 6.75
CA ALA A 88 6.00 -2.54 5.81
C ALA A 88 5.41 -1.71 4.68
N PHE A 89 6.26 -0.95 3.99
CA PHE A 89 5.84 -0.03 2.94
C PHE A 89 6.98 0.28 1.97
N SER A 90 6.64 0.91 0.83
CA SER A 90 7.57 1.62 -0.05
C SER A 90 7.19 3.09 -0.16
N THR A 91 8.10 3.93 -0.68
CA THR A 91 7.86 5.37 -0.79
C THR A 91 8.37 5.96 -2.09
N LEU A 92 7.69 7.00 -2.59
CA LEU A 92 8.19 7.83 -3.68
C LEU A 92 9.53 8.51 -3.32
N PHE A 93 9.77 8.78 -2.04
CA PHE A 93 11.04 9.38 -1.59
C PHE A 93 12.22 8.47 -1.95
N GLN A 94 12.15 7.18 -1.64
CA GLN A 94 13.22 6.23 -1.91
C GLN A 94 13.38 5.93 -3.41
N GLU A 95 12.31 5.97 -4.19
CA GLU A 95 12.39 5.90 -5.66
C GLU A 95 13.11 7.14 -6.22
N TRP A 96 12.73 8.34 -5.75
CA TRP A 96 13.36 9.59 -6.16
C TRP A 96 14.85 9.63 -5.80
N GLN A 97 15.28 9.05 -4.68
CA GLN A 97 16.68 8.99 -4.27
C GLN A 97 17.60 8.30 -5.30
N ASN A 98 17.05 7.44 -6.15
CA ASN A 98 17.78 6.78 -7.24
C ASN A 98 17.86 7.62 -8.52
N THR A 99 17.31 8.84 -8.55
CA THR A 99 17.35 9.72 -9.72
C THR A 99 18.61 10.59 -9.72
N GLU A 100 18.96 11.10 -10.91
CA GLU A 100 20.06 12.07 -11.07
C GLU A 100 19.77 13.38 -10.30
N GLU A 101 18.49 13.80 -10.20
CA GLU A 101 18.09 14.99 -9.47
C GLU A 101 18.49 14.89 -7.98
N ALA A 102 18.32 13.74 -7.37
CA ALA A 102 18.66 13.52 -5.94
C ALA A 102 20.17 13.67 -5.66
N THR A 103 21.03 13.58 -6.67
CA THR A 103 22.47 13.82 -6.49
C THR A 103 22.83 15.30 -6.34
N ARG A 104 21.88 16.22 -6.65
CA ARG A 104 22.12 17.67 -6.77
C ARG A 104 21.29 18.51 -5.81
N THR A 105 20.18 17.97 -5.28
CA THR A 105 19.27 18.73 -4.43
C THR A 105 18.66 17.87 -3.34
N ASP A 106 18.14 18.52 -2.30
CA ASP A 106 17.30 17.90 -1.29
C ASP A 106 15.82 18.04 -1.66
N CYS A 107 15.04 16.98 -1.41
CA CYS A 107 13.59 17.03 -1.55
C CYS A 107 12.90 16.42 -0.33
N SER A 108 11.61 16.74 -0.17
CA SER A 108 10.76 16.18 0.87
C SER A 108 9.50 15.57 0.27
N PHE A 109 9.02 14.51 0.93
CA PHE A 109 7.85 13.74 0.53
C PHE A 109 6.96 13.46 1.73
N GLU A 110 5.67 13.67 1.56
CA GLU A 110 4.65 13.32 2.55
C GLU A 110 4.48 11.81 2.60
N ASN A 111 4.34 11.27 3.82
CA ASN A 111 3.98 9.87 4.06
C ASN A 111 2.97 9.79 5.19
N VAL A 112 1.98 8.94 5.06
CA VAL A 112 0.90 8.77 6.03
C VAL A 112 0.75 7.29 6.35
N PHE A 113 0.67 6.98 7.65
CA PHE A 113 0.45 5.62 8.12
C PHE A 113 -0.75 5.56 9.05
N LEU A 114 -1.56 4.53 8.86
CA LEU A 114 -2.68 4.20 9.72
C LEU A 114 -2.27 3.07 10.66
N LEU A 115 -2.44 3.27 11.94
CA LEU A 115 -2.11 2.32 13.00
C LEU A 115 -3.33 2.15 13.92
N PRO A 116 -3.52 1.01 14.56
CA PRO A 116 -4.51 0.92 15.63
C PRO A 116 -4.14 1.88 16.76
N MET A 117 -5.11 2.62 17.30
CA MET A 117 -4.85 3.54 18.42
C MET A 117 -4.41 2.74 19.65
N PRO A 118 -3.24 3.01 20.26
CA PRO A 118 -2.80 2.30 21.46
C PRO A 118 -3.66 2.67 22.66
N LYS A 119 -3.79 1.77 23.63
CA LYS A 119 -4.53 2.00 24.89
C LYS A 119 -3.74 2.75 25.95
N ALA A 120 -2.42 2.67 25.86
CA ALA A 120 -1.45 3.25 26.78
C ALA A 120 -0.32 3.89 25.95
N PRO A 121 0.58 4.67 26.55
CA PRO A 121 1.72 5.23 25.83
C PRO A 121 2.50 4.16 25.08
N ALA A 122 2.78 4.43 23.81
CA ALA A 122 3.47 3.54 22.90
C ALA A 122 4.62 4.25 22.19
N ASN A 123 5.64 3.50 21.77
CA ASN A 123 6.71 4.02 20.91
C ASN A 123 6.41 3.60 19.47
N VAL A 124 6.45 4.56 18.55
CA VAL A 124 6.37 4.33 17.12
C VAL A 124 7.75 4.52 16.52
N THR A 125 8.25 3.48 15.85
CA THR A 125 9.54 3.48 15.16
C THR A 125 9.32 3.32 13.67
N VAL A 126 9.86 4.24 12.88
CA VAL A 126 9.93 4.15 11.42
C VAL A 126 11.38 3.91 11.01
N THR A 127 11.59 2.95 10.13
CA THR A 127 12.91 2.59 9.61
C THR A 127 12.85 2.59 8.08
N LEU A 128 13.84 3.20 7.41
CA LEU A 128 14.05 3.11 5.97
C LEU A 128 15.31 2.30 5.69
N THR A 129 15.26 1.44 4.67
CA THR A 129 16.37 0.60 4.22
C THR A 129 16.69 0.87 2.75
N ASP A 130 17.96 0.76 2.39
CA ASP A 130 18.43 0.80 1.01
C ASP A 130 18.30 -0.58 0.32
N ASN A 131 18.76 -0.67 -0.93
CA ASN A 131 18.78 -1.91 -1.71
C ASN A 131 19.86 -2.92 -1.27
N TYR A 132 20.60 -2.62 -0.20
CA TYR A 132 21.49 -3.55 0.52
C TYR A 132 20.86 -4.07 1.82
N ASN A 133 19.60 -3.75 2.10
CA ASN A 133 18.90 -3.97 3.37
C ASN A 133 19.58 -3.27 4.57
N SER A 134 20.38 -2.23 4.29
CA SER A 134 21.02 -1.43 5.34
C SER A 134 20.09 -0.31 5.79
N VAL A 135 20.02 -0.07 7.11
CA VAL A 135 19.22 1.02 7.65
C VAL A 135 19.86 2.37 7.30
N VAL A 136 19.14 3.19 6.51
CA VAL A 136 19.59 4.53 6.08
C VAL A 136 18.95 5.65 6.90
N ALA A 137 17.78 5.41 7.50
CA ALA A 137 17.15 6.33 8.44
C ALA A 137 16.30 5.57 9.46
N LYS A 138 16.26 6.09 10.68
CA LYS A 138 15.42 5.56 11.75
C LYS A 138 14.98 6.68 12.68
N LEU A 139 13.68 6.73 12.96
CA LEU A 139 13.10 7.63 13.95
C LEU A 139 12.25 6.82 14.92
N THR A 140 12.39 7.11 16.22
CA THR A 140 11.47 6.61 17.26
C THR A 140 10.90 7.80 18.00
N HIS A 141 9.58 7.83 18.14
CA HIS A 141 8.88 8.82 18.97
C HIS A 141 7.79 8.17 19.80
N GLN A 142 7.45 8.80 20.91
CA GLN A 142 6.39 8.34 21.79
C GLN A 142 5.04 8.88 21.33
N VAL A 143 4.00 8.08 21.45
CA VAL A 143 2.60 8.45 21.29
C VAL A 143 1.90 8.24 22.63
N ASN A 144 1.34 9.29 23.20
CA ASN A 144 0.45 9.20 24.35
C ASN A 144 -1.00 9.32 23.84
N PRO A 145 -1.88 8.31 24.00
CA PRO A 145 -3.25 8.36 23.50
C PRO A 145 -4.10 9.49 24.14
N ASP A 146 -3.67 10.03 25.28
CA ASP A 146 -4.33 11.14 25.99
C ASP A 146 -3.75 12.51 25.62
N ASP A 147 -2.83 12.59 24.66
CA ASP A 147 -2.24 13.85 24.21
C ASP A 147 -3.30 14.70 23.49
N ILE A 148 -3.55 15.89 24.03
CA ILE A 148 -4.52 16.86 23.50
C ILE A 148 -4.16 17.39 22.09
N LEU A 149 -2.92 17.20 21.65
CA LEU A 149 -2.47 17.60 20.32
C LEU A 149 -2.76 16.55 19.25
N ILE A 150 -3.18 15.33 19.63
CA ILE A 150 -3.70 14.34 18.67
C ILE A 150 -5.08 14.80 18.22
N ARG A 151 -5.14 15.40 17.02
CA ARG A 151 -6.34 16.07 16.52
C ARG A 151 -7.36 15.06 15.98
N PRO A 152 -8.65 15.08 16.42
CA PRO A 152 -9.71 14.31 15.80
C PRO A 152 -9.97 14.79 14.37
N VAL A 153 -10.09 13.86 13.41
CA VAL A 153 -10.42 14.11 12.00
C VAL A 153 -11.44 13.09 11.52
N GLY A 154 -12.09 13.36 10.37
CA GLY A 154 -13.02 12.40 9.76
C GLY A 154 -14.44 12.43 10.32
N GLN A 155 -14.86 13.51 11.03
CA GLN A 155 -16.22 13.65 11.55
C GLN A 155 -17.26 13.89 10.44
N ASN A 156 -16.82 14.37 9.28
CA ASN A 156 -17.65 14.65 8.12
C ASN A 156 -17.04 13.99 6.88
N PRO A 157 -17.11 12.66 6.76
CA PRO A 157 -16.53 11.96 5.62
C PRO A 157 -17.26 12.37 4.33
N PRO A 158 -16.56 12.32 3.19
CA PRO A 158 -17.19 12.51 1.88
C PRO A 158 -18.24 11.42 1.62
N LYS A 159 -19.12 11.65 0.65
CA LYS A 159 -20.07 10.62 0.21
C LYS A 159 -19.31 9.47 -0.45
N TRP A 160 -19.65 8.24 -0.09
CA TRP A 160 -19.09 7.03 -0.65
C TRP A 160 -20.12 5.90 -0.75
N SER A 161 -19.83 4.90 -1.57
CA SER A 161 -20.68 3.72 -1.71
C SER A 161 -19.85 2.49 -2.08
N TYR A 162 -20.34 1.30 -1.71
CA TYR A 162 -19.73 0.05 -2.12
C TYR A 162 -19.88 -0.18 -3.63
N ILE A 163 -18.77 -0.48 -4.30
CA ILE A 163 -18.74 -1.09 -5.65
C ILE A 163 -18.78 -2.61 -5.51
N HIS A 164 -18.11 -3.13 -4.49
CA HIS A 164 -18.16 -4.54 -4.11
C HIS A 164 -18.11 -4.64 -2.58
N HIS A 165 -18.99 -5.47 -2.01
CA HIS A 165 -19.08 -5.70 -0.57
C HIS A 165 -18.93 -7.18 -0.29
N GLY A 166 -17.78 -7.61 0.22
CA GLY A 166 -17.47 -9.00 0.58
C GLY A 166 -17.91 -9.38 1.98
N GLY A 167 -17.87 -8.41 2.91
CA GLY A 167 -18.23 -8.65 4.32
C GLY A 167 -18.01 -7.44 5.22
N SER A 168 -17.89 -7.67 6.53
CA SER A 168 -17.63 -6.60 7.48
C SER A 168 -16.20 -6.04 7.33
N THR A 169 -16.00 -4.78 7.67
CA THR A 169 -14.68 -4.13 7.73
C THR A 169 -13.72 -4.85 8.69
N SER A 170 -14.22 -5.62 9.67
CA SER A 170 -13.37 -6.41 10.56
C SER A 170 -12.81 -7.67 9.92
N ASP A 171 -13.41 -8.16 8.84
CA ASP A 171 -13.12 -9.46 8.25
C ASP A 171 -12.59 -9.36 6.82
N CYS A 172 -12.69 -8.17 6.22
CA CYS A 172 -12.32 -7.90 4.84
C CYS A 172 -11.18 -6.88 4.76
N ILE A 173 -10.52 -6.88 3.63
CA ILE A 173 -9.56 -5.88 3.19
C ILE A 173 -10.37 -4.74 2.54
N ASP A 174 -10.29 -3.54 3.11
CA ASP A 174 -11.03 -2.38 2.69
C ASP A 174 -10.21 -1.53 1.70
N VAL A 175 -10.68 -1.43 0.46
CA VAL A 175 -10.01 -0.70 -0.62
C VAL A 175 -10.88 0.47 -1.05
N VAL A 176 -10.38 1.68 -0.93
CA VAL A 176 -11.05 2.89 -1.38
C VAL A 176 -10.62 3.26 -2.80
N ILE A 177 -11.56 3.70 -3.63
CA ILE A 177 -11.32 4.15 -5.00
C ILE A 177 -11.62 5.65 -5.08
N LEU A 178 -10.64 6.43 -5.53
CA LEU A 178 -10.68 7.88 -5.57
C LEU A 178 -10.67 8.41 -7.01
N PRO A 179 -11.49 9.43 -7.33
CA PRO A 179 -11.47 10.09 -8.62
C PRO A 179 -10.37 11.15 -8.68
N GLU A 180 -9.59 11.15 -9.75
CA GLU A 180 -8.65 12.21 -10.09
C GLU A 180 -8.98 12.78 -11.46
N GLY A 181 -9.19 14.09 -11.54
CA GLY A 181 -9.58 14.74 -12.80
C GLY A 181 -11.00 14.40 -13.29
N TYR A 182 -11.90 13.99 -12.41
CA TYR A 182 -13.33 13.89 -12.69
C TYR A 182 -14.05 15.11 -12.08
N THR A 183 -14.75 15.87 -12.88
CA THR A 183 -15.58 16.98 -12.42
C THR A 183 -16.91 16.47 -11.82
N SER A 184 -17.67 17.35 -11.18
CA SER A 184 -18.93 16.95 -10.52
C SER A 184 -19.97 16.33 -11.47
N ASP A 185 -20.01 16.76 -12.71
CA ASP A 185 -20.87 16.20 -13.77
C ASP A 185 -20.34 14.88 -14.37
N GLN A 186 -19.11 14.48 -14.01
CA GLN A 186 -18.46 13.24 -14.44
C GLN A 186 -18.49 12.12 -13.38
N MET A 187 -19.16 12.31 -12.25
CA MET A 187 -19.21 11.29 -11.19
C MET A 187 -19.85 9.98 -11.64
N ASP A 188 -20.89 10.03 -12.48
CA ASP A 188 -21.49 8.82 -13.08
C ASP A 188 -20.50 8.02 -13.93
N LYS A 189 -19.57 8.71 -14.63
CA LYS A 189 -18.49 8.07 -15.36
C LYS A 189 -17.50 7.46 -14.40
N PHE A 190 -17.12 8.17 -13.35
CA PHE A 190 -16.20 7.66 -12.32
C PHE A 190 -16.70 6.35 -11.71
N TYR A 191 -17.99 6.25 -11.37
CA TYR A 191 -18.56 5.01 -10.83
C TYR A 191 -18.43 3.84 -11.83
N LYS A 192 -18.67 4.06 -13.12
CA LYS A 192 -18.50 3.03 -14.17
C LYS A 192 -17.05 2.61 -14.34
N ASP A 193 -16.12 3.55 -14.23
CA ASP A 193 -14.69 3.27 -14.28
C ASP A 193 -14.24 2.50 -13.02
N ALA A 194 -14.77 2.83 -11.85
CA ALA A 194 -14.55 2.08 -10.61
C ALA A 194 -15.09 0.64 -10.68
N GLU A 195 -16.29 0.43 -11.21
CA GLU A 195 -16.85 -0.91 -11.48
C GLU A 195 -15.95 -1.71 -12.43
N THR A 196 -15.43 -1.06 -13.47
CA THR A 196 -14.49 -1.67 -14.43
C THR A 196 -13.18 -2.07 -13.76
N ALA A 197 -12.62 -1.22 -12.91
CA ALA A 197 -11.40 -1.50 -12.16
C ALA A 197 -11.58 -2.71 -11.23
N VAL A 198 -12.64 -2.68 -10.40
CA VAL A 198 -12.97 -3.76 -9.45
C VAL A 198 -13.21 -5.08 -10.18
N SER A 199 -14.02 -5.07 -11.25
CA SER A 199 -14.26 -6.26 -12.07
C SER A 199 -12.98 -6.81 -12.68
N SER A 200 -12.06 -5.94 -13.12
CA SER A 200 -10.77 -6.33 -13.66
C SER A 200 -9.89 -7.00 -12.61
N ILE A 201 -9.78 -6.43 -11.42
CA ILE A 201 -9.01 -7.01 -10.30
C ILE A 201 -9.62 -8.36 -9.89
N LEU A 202 -10.91 -8.39 -9.58
CA LEU A 202 -11.61 -9.57 -9.08
C LEU A 202 -11.80 -10.68 -10.13
N SER A 203 -11.43 -10.46 -11.39
CA SER A 203 -11.40 -11.50 -12.41
C SER A 203 -10.08 -12.24 -12.53
N HIS A 204 -9.02 -11.75 -11.87
CA HIS A 204 -7.70 -12.37 -11.88
C HIS A 204 -7.50 -13.29 -10.68
N ALA A 205 -6.92 -14.49 -10.91
CA ALA A 205 -6.46 -15.33 -9.82
C ALA A 205 -5.26 -14.68 -9.11
N PRO A 206 -5.20 -14.68 -7.75
CA PRO A 206 -6.10 -15.39 -6.84
C PRO A 206 -7.34 -14.59 -6.41
N PHE A 207 -7.48 -13.30 -6.73
CA PHE A 207 -8.58 -12.43 -6.27
C PHE A 207 -9.97 -12.99 -6.59
N ASP A 208 -10.11 -13.73 -7.69
CA ASP A 208 -11.36 -14.39 -8.10
C ASP A 208 -11.89 -15.38 -7.06
N ARG A 209 -11.00 -16.02 -6.29
CA ARG A 209 -11.31 -17.00 -5.24
C ARG A 209 -11.50 -16.36 -3.86
N PHE A 210 -11.07 -15.10 -3.68
CA PHE A 210 -11.11 -14.36 -2.43
C PHE A 210 -11.99 -13.11 -2.49
N ARG A 211 -12.98 -13.11 -3.38
CA ARG A 211 -13.88 -11.95 -3.58
C ARG A 211 -14.60 -11.53 -2.30
N ASP A 212 -14.96 -12.49 -1.47
CA ASP A 212 -15.61 -12.31 -0.17
C ASP A 212 -14.66 -11.79 0.94
N ARG A 213 -13.38 -11.62 0.61
CA ARG A 213 -12.38 -11.02 1.50
C ARG A 213 -12.07 -9.56 1.18
N PHE A 214 -12.78 -8.96 0.25
CA PHE A 214 -12.55 -7.58 -0.16
C PHE A 214 -13.82 -6.75 -0.11
N ASN A 215 -13.68 -5.52 0.37
CA ASN A 215 -14.62 -4.44 0.15
C ASN A 215 -13.96 -3.41 -0.78
N PHE A 216 -14.66 -2.97 -1.82
CA PHE A 216 -14.24 -1.87 -2.67
C PHE A 216 -15.27 -0.76 -2.59
N MET A 217 -14.83 0.46 -2.27
CA MET A 217 -15.68 1.63 -2.03
C MET A 217 -15.25 2.78 -2.93
N ALA A 218 -16.18 3.36 -3.68
CA ALA A 218 -15.95 4.58 -4.44
C ALA A 218 -16.31 5.80 -3.60
N VAL A 219 -15.45 6.81 -3.58
CA VAL A 219 -15.60 8.05 -2.82
C VAL A 219 -15.79 9.22 -3.79
N GLU A 220 -16.77 10.09 -3.54
CA GLU A 220 -17.02 11.28 -4.37
C GLU A 220 -16.10 12.43 -3.96
N LEU A 221 -15.07 12.68 -4.78
CA LEU A 221 -14.13 13.79 -4.62
C LEU A 221 -13.97 14.53 -5.96
N PRO A 222 -14.95 15.32 -6.39
CA PRO A 222 -14.91 15.96 -7.69
C PRO A 222 -13.75 16.97 -7.79
N SER A 223 -13.02 16.90 -8.89
CA SER A 223 -11.99 17.87 -9.28
C SER A 223 -12.62 19.13 -9.87
N VAL A 224 -11.92 20.26 -9.78
CA VAL A 224 -12.32 21.51 -10.44
C VAL A 224 -12.18 21.41 -11.96
N GLN A 225 -11.13 20.71 -12.41
CA GLN A 225 -10.83 20.50 -13.83
C GLN A 225 -10.75 19.00 -14.13
N SER A 226 -11.12 18.66 -15.38
CA SER A 226 -10.94 17.30 -15.89
C SER A 226 -9.49 17.06 -16.32
N ASP A 227 -9.11 15.76 -16.38
CA ASP A 227 -7.78 15.29 -16.73
C ASP A 227 -6.75 15.42 -15.59
N ALA A 228 -5.49 15.00 -15.79
CA ALA A 228 -4.37 15.20 -14.87
C ALA A 228 -3.34 16.16 -15.48
N SER A 229 -2.50 16.73 -14.62
CA SER A 229 -1.44 17.64 -15.07
C SER A 229 -0.41 16.92 -15.94
N ASN A 230 0.00 17.54 -17.04
CA ASN A 230 1.08 17.08 -17.91
C ASN A 230 2.18 18.16 -18.02
N PRO A 231 3.21 18.09 -17.16
CA PRO A 231 4.31 19.07 -17.16
C PRO A 231 5.03 19.21 -18.50
N LYS A 232 5.13 18.11 -19.27
CA LYS A 232 5.84 18.10 -20.57
C LYS A 232 5.17 18.99 -21.63
N THR A 233 3.85 19.12 -21.55
CA THR A 233 3.08 20.01 -22.44
C THR A 233 2.77 21.36 -21.80
N GLY A 234 3.17 21.59 -20.54
CA GLY A 234 2.84 22.79 -19.77
C GLY A 234 1.37 22.85 -19.33
N ASP A 235 0.63 21.75 -19.44
CA ASP A 235 -0.79 21.68 -19.08
C ASP A 235 -0.95 21.29 -17.58
N TRP A 236 -1.16 22.30 -16.76
CA TRP A 236 -1.37 22.15 -15.33
C TRP A 236 -2.86 22.23 -15.00
N LYS A 237 -3.34 21.23 -14.24
CA LYS A 237 -4.76 21.08 -13.85
C LYS A 237 -4.96 21.29 -12.35
N ASN A 238 -6.09 21.88 -12.01
CA ASN A 238 -6.56 21.96 -10.64
C ASN A 238 -7.47 20.74 -10.35
N THR A 239 -6.89 19.68 -9.83
CA THR A 239 -7.57 18.43 -9.56
C THR A 239 -7.56 18.10 -8.07
N ALA A 240 -8.37 17.11 -7.64
CA ALA A 240 -8.56 16.77 -6.24
C ALA A 240 -7.28 16.32 -5.55
N LEU A 241 -6.43 15.58 -6.25
CA LEU A 241 -5.19 15.00 -5.70
C LEU A 241 -3.92 15.58 -6.33
N ALA A 242 -4.06 16.54 -7.24
CA ALA A 242 -2.95 17.22 -7.92
C ALA A 242 -1.92 16.24 -8.53
N SER A 243 -2.40 15.15 -9.14
CA SER A 243 -1.52 14.19 -9.80
C SER A 243 -0.93 14.76 -11.09
N ASN A 244 0.26 14.28 -11.45
CA ASN A 244 0.92 14.67 -12.69
C ASN A 244 1.68 13.52 -13.33
N TYR A 245 1.74 13.56 -14.66
CA TYR A 245 2.67 12.77 -15.45
C TYR A 245 4.10 13.27 -15.27
N SER A 246 5.02 12.54 -15.88
CA SER A 246 6.46 12.87 -15.89
C SER A 246 7.07 12.92 -14.49
N THR A 247 6.54 12.14 -13.54
CA THR A 247 7.19 11.93 -12.25
C THR A 247 8.59 11.38 -12.50
N PHE A 248 9.60 12.02 -11.88
CA PHE A 248 11.01 11.70 -12.07
C PHE A 248 11.46 11.69 -13.55
N TYR A 249 10.84 12.56 -14.37
CA TYR A 249 11.08 12.69 -15.81
C TYR A 249 10.69 11.46 -16.65
N SER A 250 10.01 10.48 -16.08
CA SER A 250 9.45 9.34 -16.81
C SER A 250 8.06 9.69 -17.35
N ASP A 251 7.92 9.79 -18.67
CA ASP A 251 6.70 10.29 -19.33
C ASP A 251 5.41 9.59 -18.90
N ARG A 252 5.47 8.29 -18.68
CA ARG A 252 4.32 7.45 -18.30
C ARG A 252 4.11 7.30 -16.79
N TYR A 253 5.04 7.79 -15.96
CA TYR A 253 4.93 7.67 -14.52
C TYR A 253 4.00 8.76 -13.99
N LEU A 254 2.78 8.35 -13.64
CA LEU A 254 1.72 9.21 -13.12
C LEU A 254 1.60 8.98 -11.62
N THR A 255 1.84 10.01 -10.82
CA THR A 255 1.77 9.93 -9.35
C THR A 255 1.18 11.19 -8.73
N THR A 256 0.95 11.15 -7.43
CA THR A 256 0.70 12.34 -6.61
C THR A 256 1.68 12.40 -5.44
N LYS A 257 2.17 13.58 -5.13
CA LYS A 257 2.95 13.89 -3.92
C LYS A 257 2.06 14.38 -2.76
N ARG A 258 0.75 14.54 -2.97
CA ARG A 258 -0.21 15.07 -1.99
C ARG A 258 -0.81 13.97 -1.12
N VAL A 259 0.05 13.13 -0.53
CA VAL A 259 -0.37 11.96 0.24
C VAL A 259 -1.17 12.38 1.47
N ARG A 260 -0.73 13.43 2.18
CA ARG A 260 -1.45 13.96 3.34
C ARG A 260 -2.83 14.49 2.97
N GLN A 261 -2.91 15.32 1.92
CA GLN A 261 -4.18 15.85 1.41
C GLN A 261 -5.15 14.72 1.02
N MET A 262 -4.64 13.68 0.37
CA MET A 262 -5.43 12.49 0.01
C MET A 262 -6.07 11.85 1.25
N HIS A 263 -5.29 11.59 2.29
CA HIS A 263 -5.79 11.02 3.54
C HIS A 263 -6.71 11.98 4.32
N ASP A 264 -6.50 13.31 4.21
CA ASP A 264 -7.40 14.31 4.80
C ASP A 264 -8.78 14.28 4.14
N LEU A 265 -8.82 14.17 2.81
CA LEU A 265 -10.05 14.15 2.03
C LEU A 265 -10.93 12.91 2.30
N ILE A 266 -10.32 11.78 2.64
CA ILE A 266 -11.04 10.52 2.88
C ILE A 266 -11.12 10.13 4.36
N ALA A 267 -10.71 11.01 5.26
CA ALA A 267 -10.78 10.74 6.69
C ALA A 267 -12.22 10.41 7.12
N GLY A 268 -12.40 9.32 7.86
CA GLY A 268 -13.70 8.80 8.29
C GLY A 268 -14.35 7.80 7.32
N VAL A 269 -13.79 7.60 6.11
CA VAL A 269 -14.13 6.45 5.26
C VAL A 269 -13.32 5.25 5.77
N PRO A 270 -13.87 4.03 5.87
CA PRO A 270 -13.07 2.86 6.21
C PRO A 270 -12.18 2.43 5.04
N TYR A 271 -10.85 2.30 5.24
CA TYR A 271 -9.93 1.82 4.22
C TYR A 271 -8.58 1.37 4.80
N GLU A 272 -7.92 0.46 4.07
CA GLU A 272 -6.52 0.07 4.25
C GLU A 272 -5.70 0.38 3.00
N HIS A 273 -6.30 0.22 1.80
CA HIS A 273 -5.64 0.42 0.52
C HIS A 273 -6.38 1.45 -0.32
N ILE A 274 -5.65 2.11 -1.22
CA ILE A 274 -6.15 3.21 -2.05
C ILE A 274 -5.88 2.91 -3.52
N ILE A 275 -6.91 3.07 -4.36
CA ILE A 275 -6.81 3.10 -5.81
C ILE A 275 -7.26 4.48 -6.29
N ILE A 276 -6.45 5.13 -7.10
CA ILE A 276 -6.76 6.42 -7.74
C ILE A 276 -7.00 6.18 -9.22
N LEU A 277 -8.17 6.55 -9.71
CA LEU A 277 -8.50 6.50 -11.13
C LEU A 277 -8.39 7.92 -11.71
N ALA A 278 -7.48 8.12 -12.64
CA ALA A 278 -7.31 9.39 -13.34
C ALA A 278 -8.12 9.41 -14.65
N ASN A 279 -8.93 10.44 -14.82
CA ASN A 279 -9.78 10.65 -16.01
C ASN A 279 -8.97 11.11 -17.22
N CYS A 280 -7.99 10.33 -17.65
CA CYS A 280 -6.99 10.67 -18.66
C CYS A 280 -6.96 9.62 -19.76
N ASP A 281 -6.69 10.09 -21.01
CA ASP A 281 -6.55 9.24 -22.19
C ASP A 281 -5.10 8.74 -22.40
N VAL A 282 -4.12 9.46 -21.87
CA VAL A 282 -2.70 9.11 -21.98
C VAL A 282 -2.37 7.93 -21.09
N TYR A 283 -1.56 6.99 -21.60
CA TYR A 283 -1.07 5.85 -20.81
C TYR A 283 -0.27 6.32 -19.60
N GLY A 284 -0.62 5.81 -18.42
CA GLY A 284 0.12 6.09 -17.20
C GLY A 284 -0.40 5.29 -16.01
N GLY A 285 0.51 5.06 -15.08
CA GLY A 285 0.21 4.37 -13.83
C GLY A 285 1.39 4.40 -12.90
N GLY A 286 1.17 3.93 -11.68
CA GLY A 286 2.15 3.73 -10.63
C GLY A 286 1.52 3.04 -9.43
N GLY A 287 2.22 2.09 -8.83
CA GLY A 287 1.78 1.37 -7.64
C GLY A 287 2.88 1.39 -6.58
N ILE A 288 2.59 1.93 -5.40
CA ILE A 288 3.54 2.07 -4.30
C ILE A 288 3.07 1.19 -3.15
N PHE A 289 3.88 0.24 -2.73
CA PHE A 289 3.52 -0.78 -1.74
C PHE A 289 3.03 -0.17 -0.43
N ASN A 290 1.81 -0.57 -0.02
CA ASN A 290 1.09 -0.06 1.15
C ASN A 290 0.95 1.47 1.19
N SER A 291 0.87 2.11 0.00
CA SER A 291 0.55 3.53 -0.15
C SER A 291 -0.66 3.71 -1.07
N TYR A 292 -0.47 3.67 -2.39
CA TYR A 292 -1.59 3.75 -3.32
C TYR A 292 -1.28 3.12 -4.69
N THR A 293 -2.34 2.77 -5.41
CA THR A 293 -2.36 2.53 -6.86
C THR A 293 -2.86 3.80 -7.55
N LEU A 294 -2.25 4.22 -8.66
CA LEU A 294 -2.79 5.24 -9.55
C LEU A 294 -2.73 4.73 -10.99
N THR A 295 -3.81 4.92 -11.76
CA THR A 295 -3.89 4.49 -13.16
C THR A 295 -4.86 5.36 -13.96
N THR A 296 -4.63 5.47 -15.26
CA THR A 296 -5.51 6.20 -16.19
C THR A 296 -6.70 5.34 -16.61
N ALA A 297 -7.92 5.91 -16.56
CA ALA A 297 -9.15 5.18 -16.76
C ALA A 297 -9.65 5.15 -18.21
N ASN A 298 -9.21 6.09 -19.07
CA ASN A 298 -9.69 6.18 -20.45
C ASN A 298 -8.79 5.47 -21.47
N HIS A 299 -7.57 5.10 -21.07
CA HIS A 299 -6.67 4.41 -21.98
C HIS A 299 -7.15 2.99 -22.28
N LYS A 300 -6.93 2.50 -23.50
CA LYS A 300 -7.32 1.13 -23.94
C LYS A 300 -6.78 0.02 -23.05
N ASP A 301 -5.63 0.23 -22.42
CA ASP A 301 -4.98 -0.72 -21.52
C ASP A 301 -5.35 -0.50 -20.04
N PHE A 302 -6.38 0.28 -19.74
CA PHE A 302 -6.83 0.52 -18.35
C PHE A 302 -7.00 -0.77 -17.55
N LYS A 303 -7.74 -1.74 -18.09
CA LYS A 303 -8.03 -3.01 -17.40
C LYS A 303 -6.78 -3.81 -17.02
N PRO A 304 -5.80 -4.06 -17.90
CA PRO A 304 -4.57 -4.73 -17.51
C PRO A 304 -3.70 -3.87 -16.57
N VAL A 305 -3.65 -2.55 -16.76
CA VAL A 305 -2.79 -1.67 -15.96
C VAL A 305 -3.29 -1.55 -14.53
N VAL A 306 -4.59 -1.37 -14.28
CA VAL A 306 -5.10 -1.30 -12.89
C VAL A 306 -4.78 -2.57 -12.09
N VAL A 307 -4.81 -3.74 -12.73
CA VAL A 307 -4.44 -5.01 -12.09
C VAL A 307 -2.95 -5.10 -11.83
N HIS A 308 -2.13 -4.63 -12.75
CA HIS A 308 -0.67 -4.56 -12.63
C HIS A 308 -0.27 -3.64 -11.46
N GLU A 309 -0.76 -2.40 -11.44
CA GLU A 309 -0.44 -1.42 -10.40
C GLU A 309 -0.96 -1.84 -9.01
N PHE A 310 -2.11 -2.52 -8.96
CA PHE A 310 -2.60 -3.14 -7.72
C PHE A 310 -1.70 -4.31 -7.27
N GLY A 311 -1.08 -5.03 -8.20
CA GLY A 311 -0.04 -6.01 -7.90
C GLY A 311 1.16 -5.41 -7.16
N HIS A 312 1.58 -4.19 -7.52
CA HIS A 312 2.61 -3.45 -6.78
C HIS A 312 2.10 -2.98 -5.41
N SER A 313 1.04 -2.18 -5.40
CA SER A 313 0.63 -1.44 -4.20
C SER A 313 0.07 -2.34 -3.10
N PHE A 314 -0.71 -3.37 -3.45
CA PHE A 314 -1.26 -4.35 -2.52
C PHE A 314 -0.31 -5.52 -2.31
N GLY A 315 0.22 -6.10 -3.41
CA GLY A 315 0.95 -7.35 -3.39
C GLY A 315 2.45 -7.23 -3.14
N GLY A 316 3.02 -6.02 -3.20
CA GLY A 316 4.47 -5.80 -3.14
C GLY A 316 5.23 -6.52 -4.25
N LEU A 317 4.57 -6.78 -5.39
CA LEU A 317 5.19 -7.41 -6.55
C LEU A 317 6.06 -6.40 -7.29
N ALA A 318 7.22 -6.84 -7.76
CA ALA A 318 8.08 -6.06 -8.64
C ALA A 318 7.67 -6.20 -10.10
N ASP A 319 8.12 -5.25 -10.94
CA ASP A 319 8.09 -5.38 -12.38
C ASP A 319 8.94 -6.56 -12.86
N GLU A 320 8.37 -7.41 -13.72
CA GLU A 320 9.09 -8.55 -14.30
C GLU A 320 9.69 -8.25 -15.69
N TYR A 321 9.51 -7.01 -16.20
CA TYR A 321 10.15 -6.57 -17.44
C TYR A 321 11.55 -6.00 -17.18
N PHE A 322 12.34 -5.92 -18.24
CA PHE A 322 13.71 -5.43 -18.21
C PHE A 322 14.06 -4.72 -19.53
N TYR A 323 15.15 -3.95 -19.50
CA TYR A 323 15.70 -3.25 -20.65
C TYR A 323 17.16 -3.65 -20.85
N ASP A 324 17.58 -3.91 -22.09
CA ASP A 324 18.95 -4.32 -22.38
C ASP A 324 19.96 -3.18 -22.26
N ASP A 325 19.48 -1.93 -22.32
CA ASP A 325 20.26 -0.69 -22.20
C ASP A 325 20.16 -0.04 -20.82
N GLN A 326 19.64 -0.76 -19.82
CA GLN A 326 19.54 -0.24 -18.45
C GLN A 326 20.90 -0.21 -17.78
N TYR A 327 21.37 0.99 -17.42
CA TYR A 327 22.65 1.21 -16.73
C TYR A 327 22.51 1.40 -15.22
N GLU A 328 21.33 1.76 -14.74
CA GLU A 328 21.04 1.90 -13.32
C GLU A 328 20.83 0.53 -12.67
N GLN A 329 21.46 0.33 -11.52
CA GLN A 329 21.37 -0.92 -10.79
C GLN A 329 20.33 -0.80 -9.67
N TYR A 330 19.11 -1.22 -9.95
CA TYR A 330 18.02 -1.21 -8.98
C TYR A 330 18.15 -2.31 -7.92
N TYR A 331 18.78 -3.44 -8.28
CA TYR A 331 18.95 -4.59 -7.38
C TYR A 331 20.42 -4.90 -7.22
N ASN A 332 20.78 -5.29 -5.99
CA ASN A 332 22.13 -5.66 -5.63
C ASN A 332 22.31 -7.19 -5.74
N SER A 333 23.36 -7.64 -6.45
CA SER A 333 23.67 -9.06 -6.60
C SER A 333 24.08 -9.78 -5.30
N GLN A 334 24.28 -9.06 -4.20
CA GLN A 334 24.66 -9.62 -2.89
C GLN A 334 23.48 -9.66 -1.91
N THR A 335 22.32 -9.18 -2.31
CA THR A 335 21.13 -9.04 -1.46
C THR A 335 19.93 -9.67 -2.16
N GLU A 336 19.14 -10.44 -1.43
CA GLU A 336 17.87 -10.94 -1.94
C GLU A 336 16.84 -9.81 -1.95
N PRO A 337 16.13 -9.55 -3.07
CA PRO A 337 15.04 -8.57 -3.14
C PRO A 337 13.95 -8.89 -2.10
N TRP A 338 13.35 -7.87 -1.51
CA TRP A 338 12.19 -8.08 -0.64
C TRP A 338 10.93 -8.47 -1.44
N GLU A 339 10.85 -8.09 -2.70
CA GLU A 339 9.73 -8.43 -3.58
C GLU A 339 9.67 -9.94 -3.83
N PRO A 340 8.50 -10.55 -3.67
CA PRO A 340 8.39 -12.02 -3.63
C PRO A 340 8.52 -12.70 -5.00
N ASN A 341 8.39 -11.95 -6.09
CA ASN A 341 8.43 -12.46 -7.46
C ASN A 341 9.75 -12.25 -8.21
N LEU A 342 10.75 -11.68 -7.52
CA LEU A 342 12.13 -11.58 -8.04
C LEU A 342 13.11 -12.27 -7.10
N THR A 343 14.25 -12.70 -7.64
CA THR A 343 15.39 -13.24 -6.87
C THR A 343 16.71 -12.89 -7.52
N THR A 344 17.71 -12.63 -6.71
CA THR A 344 19.15 -12.58 -7.08
C THR A 344 19.84 -13.92 -6.83
N LYS A 345 19.11 -14.92 -6.33
CA LYS A 345 19.60 -16.24 -5.88
C LYS A 345 20.49 -16.21 -4.62
N VAL A 346 20.51 -15.10 -3.90
CA VAL A 346 21.25 -15.01 -2.63
C VAL A 346 20.55 -15.86 -1.56
N ASP A 347 19.22 -15.82 -1.51
CA ASP A 347 18.39 -16.69 -0.68
C ASP A 347 17.18 -17.19 -1.47
N PHE A 348 17.44 -17.99 -2.51
CA PHE A 348 16.38 -18.48 -3.37
C PHE A 348 15.41 -19.40 -2.64
N SER A 349 15.85 -20.06 -1.58
CA SER A 349 15.00 -20.96 -0.77
C SER A 349 13.83 -20.22 -0.10
N SER A 350 13.98 -18.94 0.22
CA SER A 350 12.91 -18.08 0.74
C SER A 350 11.87 -17.66 -0.31
N LYS A 351 12.17 -17.87 -1.60
CA LYS A 351 11.34 -17.45 -2.75
C LYS A 351 10.44 -18.58 -3.25
N TRP A 352 10.67 -19.07 -4.46
CA TRP A 352 9.83 -20.09 -5.08
C TRP A 352 10.61 -21.34 -5.52
N GLU A 353 11.74 -21.63 -4.89
CA GLU A 353 12.52 -22.82 -5.17
C GLU A 353 11.70 -24.11 -5.06
N ASP A 354 10.80 -24.15 -4.08
CA ASP A 354 9.87 -25.25 -3.83
C ASP A 354 8.83 -25.48 -4.95
N MET A 355 8.69 -24.52 -5.87
CA MET A 355 7.75 -24.61 -7.00
C MET A 355 8.41 -25.14 -8.30
N ILE A 356 9.73 -25.30 -8.31
CA ILE A 356 10.48 -25.75 -9.49
C ILE A 356 10.54 -27.30 -9.51
N PRO A 357 10.44 -27.92 -10.69
CA PRO A 357 10.10 -27.35 -12.00
C PRO A 357 8.59 -27.36 -12.32
N GLU A 358 7.76 -27.88 -11.45
CA GLU A 358 6.38 -28.26 -11.76
C GLU A 358 5.47 -27.06 -12.03
N LYS A 359 5.64 -25.96 -11.27
CA LYS A 359 4.73 -24.79 -11.31
C LYS A 359 5.41 -23.50 -11.73
N ALA A 360 6.72 -23.38 -11.56
CA ALA A 360 7.50 -22.20 -11.88
C ALA A 360 8.84 -22.57 -12.51
N GLY A 361 9.47 -21.60 -13.17
CA GLY A 361 10.83 -21.71 -13.71
C GLY A 361 11.76 -20.67 -13.07
N LEU A 362 12.89 -20.47 -13.75
CA LEU A 362 13.87 -19.46 -13.38
C LEU A 362 14.36 -18.77 -14.66
N TYR A 363 13.80 -17.59 -14.92
CA TYR A 363 14.04 -16.82 -16.15
C TYR A 363 14.83 -15.56 -15.81
N GLU A 364 16.01 -15.40 -16.41
CA GLU A 364 16.82 -14.20 -16.17
C GLU A 364 16.20 -12.96 -16.78
N GLY A 365 16.34 -11.82 -16.11
CA GLY A 365 15.75 -10.54 -16.41
C GLY A 365 14.47 -10.26 -15.60
N GLY A 366 14.40 -9.07 -15.00
CA GLY A 366 13.32 -8.55 -14.16
C GLY A 366 13.80 -7.35 -13.38
N GLY A 367 12.88 -6.56 -12.80
CA GLY A 367 13.22 -5.36 -12.04
C GLY A 367 14.05 -4.37 -12.88
N TYR A 368 13.67 -4.19 -14.13
CA TYR A 368 14.37 -3.38 -15.16
C TYR A 368 15.74 -3.92 -15.60
N MET A 369 16.33 -4.88 -14.88
CA MET A 369 17.67 -5.42 -15.14
C MET A 369 17.61 -6.67 -16.03
N SER A 370 18.38 -6.70 -17.13
CA SER A 370 18.46 -7.84 -18.05
C SER A 370 19.30 -9.00 -17.48
N LYS A 371 20.17 -8.74 -16.49
CA LYS A 371 21.09 -9.70 -15.87
C LYS A 371 21.10 -9.60 -14.36
N GLY A 372 21.39 -10.76 -13.71
CA GLY A 372 21.60 -10.82 -12.26
C GLY A 372 20.32 -10.85 -11.42
N VAL A 373 19.15 -10.75 -12.06
CA VAL A 373 17.83 -10.85 -11.43
C VAL A 373 17.01 -11.87 -12.22
N TRP A 374 16.26 -12.70 -11.52
CA TRP A 374 15.44 -13.76 -12.12
C TRP A 374 13.98 -13.63 -11.66
N ARG A 375 13.08 -14.09 -12.52
CA ARG A 375 11.63 -14.18 -12.29
C ARG A 375 11.10 -15.60 -12.48
N GLY A 376 9.90 -15.88 -11.99
CA GLY A 376 9.34 -17.22 -11.91
C GLY A 376 8.72 -17.74 -13.20
N SER A 377 8.46 -16.89 -14.20
CA SER A 377 7.75 -17.25 -15.44
C SER A 377 8.28 -16.51 -16.65
N PHE A 378 8.09 -17.09 -17.85
CA PHE A 378 8.45 -16.41 -19.10
C PHE A 378 7.63 -15.13 -19.27
N ASP A 379 6.31 -15.17 -19.00
CA ASP A 379 5.40 -14.02 -19.06
C ASP A 379 4.44 -14.00 -17.87
N CYS A 380 3.99 -12.82 -17.49
CA CYS A 380 3.18 -12.54 -16.32
C CYS A 380 2.45 -11.21 -16.49
N ARG A 381 1.35 -10.98 -15.74
CA ARG A 381 0.73 -9.66 -15.61
C ARG A 381 1.73 -8.59 -15.16
N MET A 382 2.69 -8.95 -14.32
CA MET A 382 3.75 -8.03 -13.86
C MET A 382 4.85 -7.78 -14.92
N ARG A 383 4.74 -8.41 -16.10
CA ARG A 383 5.70 -8.23 -17.19
C ARG A 383 5.10 -7.54 -18.41
N THR A 384 3.93 -7.99 -18.86
CA THR A 384 3.29 -7.44 -20.06
C THR A 384 1.78 -7.28 -19.91
N ASN A 385 1.23 -6.22 -20.52
CA ASN A 385 -0.22 -6.02 -20.61
C ASN A 385 -0.93 -7.09 -21.44
N ALA A 386 -0.20 -7.79 -22.30
CA ALA A 386 -0.74 -8.88 -23.14
C ALA A 386 -1.00 -10.15 -22.32
N CYS A 387 -0.20 -10.43 -21.29
CA CYS A 387 -0.43 -11.54 -20.40
C CYS A 387 -1.68 -11.31 -19.55
N LYS A 388 -2.61 -12.26 -19.58
CA LYS A 388 -3.93 -12.13 -18.94
C LYS A 388 -3.96 -12.59 -17.48
N VAL A 389 -2.85 -13.11 -16.94
CA VAL A 389 -2.80 -13.74 -15.64
C VAL A 389 -1.53 -13.34 -14.88
N PHE A 390 -1.61 -13.34 -13.57
CA PHE A 390 -0.41 -13.42 -12.73
C PHE A 390 0.22 -14.80 -12.86
N CYS A 391 1.54 -14.88 -12.90
CA CYS A 391 2.24 -16.16 -12.91
C CYS A 391 2.03 -16.92 -11.57
N PRO A 392 2.30 -18.23 -11.50
CA PRO A 392 2.08 -18.99 -10.27
C PRO A 392 2.81 -18.45 -9.03
N VAL A 393 3.99 -17.85 -9.21
CA VAL A 393 4.74 -17.22 -8.12
C VAL A 393 3.99 -15.99 -7.58
N CYS A 394 3.57 -15.10 -8.48
CA CYS A 394 2.79 -13.92 -8.12
C CYS A 394 1.44 -14.30 -7.49
N GLN A 395 0.73 -15.29 -8.05
CA GLN A 395 -0.54 -15.77 -7.47
C GLN A 395 -0.34 -16.29 -6.05
N ARG A 396 0.71 -17.09 -5.78
CA ARG A 396 1.02 -17.59 -4.45
C ARG A 396 1.29 -16.46 -3.46
N SER A 397 2.04 -15.44 -3.89
CA SER A 397 2.32 -14.30 -3.04
C SER A 397 1.07 -13.49 -2.72
N LEU A 398 0.25 -13.21 -3.74
CA LEU A 398 -1.03 -12.52 -3.55
C LEU A 398 -2.00 -13.31 -2.66
N GLU A 399 -2.07 -14.63 -2.81
CA GLU A 399 -2.88 -15.48 -1.92
C GLU A 399 -2.39 -15.41 -0.47
N ARG A 400 -1.08 -15.50 -0.25
CA ARG A 400 -0.49 -15.43 1.09
C ARG A 400 -0.74 -14.09 1.76
N ILE A 401 -0.63 -12.97 1.03
CA ILE A 401 -0.90 -11.65 1.63
C ILE A 401 -2.39 -11.46 1.93
N ILE A 402 -3.31 -11.94 1.08
CA ILE A 402 -4.74 -11.92 1.38
C ILE A 402 -5.02 -12.67 2.69
N ARG A 403 -4.49 -13.90 2.84
CA ARG A 403 -4.62 -14.68 4.08
C ARG A 403 -3.99 -13.99 5.28
N PHE A 404 -2.81 -13.39 5.10
CA PHE A 404 -2.14 -12.63 6.15
C PHE A 404 -2.99 -11.48 6.70
N TYR A 405 -3.80 -10.85 5.85
CA TYR A 405 -4.71 -9.78 6.27
C TYR A 405 -6.01 -10.31 6.90
N THR A 406 -6.45 -11.52 6.57
CA THR A 406 -7.81 -12.00 6.88
C THR A 406 -7.87 -13.29 7.68
N GLU A 407 -6.77 -13.98 7.92
CA GLU A 407 -6.72 -15.28 8.63
C GLU A 407 -5.65 -15.25 9.75
N GLU A 408 -5.90 -15.96 10.88
CA GLU A 408 -4.96 -16.14 11.98
C GLU A 408 -3.82 -17.13 11.64
#